data_a2e222ee1909443ad341e4e7553345c8
#
_entry.id   a2e222ee1909443ad341e4e7553345c8
#
_cell.length_a   1.000
_cell.length_b   1.000
_cell.length_c   1.000
_cell.angle_alpha   90.00
_cell.angle_beta   90.00
_cell.angle_gamma   90.00
#
_symmetry.space_group_name_H-M   'P 1'
#
loop_
_entity.id
_entity.type
_entity.pdbx_description
1 polymer ?
#
loop_
_entity_poly.entity_id
_entity_poly.type
_entity_poly.pdbx_seq_one_letter_code
_entity_poly.pdbx_strand_id
1 'polypeptide(L)'
;MAFTESALGEVLGKLYCARYFDESSKRQALQIVESVRQALEDRLREVDWMTSDATREEALKKMSRFRVKIGYPDKWIDYTSLKIEEDDSFLSMVFKAKVFDHMRDVAEMNAPTDREKWFMTPQTINAYYHPSLNEIGTLFCFGL
;
A
#
# COMPACT_ATOMS: atom_id res chain seq x y z
N MET A 1 5.30 -6.27 -20.93
CA MET A 1 4.63 -5.52 -19.83
C MET A 1 4.60 -6.30 -18.52
N ALA A 2 4.06 -7.52 -18.46
CA ALA A 2 3.94 -8.26 -17.18
C ALA A 2 5.24 -8.43 -16.39
N PHE A 3 6.39 -8.64 -17.06
CA PHE A 3 7.67 -8.76 -16.36
C PHE A 3 8.15 -7.42 -15.80
N THR A 4 8.06 -6.34 -16.56
CA THR A 4 8.43 -4.99 -16.08
C THR A 4 7.60 -4.59 -14.87
N GLU A 5 6.30 -4.92 -14.88
CA GLU A 5 5.38 -4.74 -13.76
C GLU A 5 5.85 -5.50 -12.50
N SER A 6 6.24 -6.77 -12.67
CA SER A 6 6.68 -7.59 -11.52
C SER A 6 8.05 -7.21 -10.98
N ALA A 7 8.96 -6.69 -11.83
CA ALA A 7 10.33 -6.38 -11.44
C ALA A 7 10.53 -4.92 -11.00
N LEU A 8 9.82 -3.98 -11.63
CA LEU A 8 9.99 -2.54 -11.47
C LEU A 8 8.63 -1.84 -11.23
N GLY A 9 7.70 -2.55 -10.62
CA GLY A 9 6.31 -2.09 -10.46
C GLY A 9 6.19 -0.75 -9.73
N GLU A 10 7.01 -0.50 -8.71
CA GLU A 10 6.99 0.80 -8.02
C GLU A 10 7.61 1.92 -8.84
N VAL A 11 8.63 1.63 -9.68
CA VAL A 11 9.17 2.64 -10.61
C VAL A 11 8.09 3.06 -11.61
N LEU A 12 7.40 2.09 -12.19
CA LEU A 12 6.24 2.36 -13.07
C LEU A 12 5.14 3.10 -12.32
N GLY A 13 4.84 2.69 -11.09
CA GLY A 13 3.86 3.34 -10.22
C GLY A 13 4.19 4.80 -9.96
N LYS A 14 5.45 5.11 -9.69
CA LYS A 14 5.92 6.49 -9.50
C LYS A 14 5.70 7.36 -10.74
N LEU A 15 6.04 6.84 -11.92
CA LEU A 15 5.81 7.53 -13.19
C LEU A 15 4.32 7.70 -13.48
N TYR A 16 3.53 6.66 -13.20
CA TYR A 16 2.09 6.69 -13.36
C TYR A 16 1.44 7.74 -12.46
N CYS A 17 1.76 7.74 -11.17
CA CYS A 17 1.19 8.68 -10.21
C CYS A 17 1.58 10.13 -10.53
N ALA A 18 2.81 10.37 -10.96
CA ALA A 18 3.26 11.71 -11.36
C ALA A 18 2.43 12.29 -12.53
N ARG A 19 1.80 11.42 -13.33
CA ARG A 19 1.00 11.83 -14.49
C ARG A 19 -0.51 11.83 -14.24
N TYR A 20 -1.01 10.89 -13.45
CA TYR A 20 -2.45 10.60 -13.38
C TYR A 20 -3.05 10.67 -11.98
N PHE A 21 -2.23 10.71 -10.93
CA PHE A 21 -2.72 10.73 -9.56
C PHE A 21 -1.80 11.59 -8.68
N ASP A 22 -2.00 12.88 -8.74
CA ASP A 22 -1.21 13.86 -8.01
C ASP A 22 -1.50 13.90 -6.51
N GLU A 23 -0.75 14.72 -5.78
CA GLU A 23 -0.92 14.87 -4.34
C GLU A 23 -2.29 15.46 -3.96
N SER A 24 -2.90 16.28 -4.82
CA SER A 24 -4.22 16.84 -4.55
C SER A 24 -5.29 15.76 -4.60
N SER A 25 -5.22 14.87 -5.57
CA SER A 25 -6.09 13.69 -5.70
C SER A 25 -5.92 12.73 -4.51
N LYS A 26 -4.68 12.49 -4.07
CA LYS A 26 -4.40 11.68 -2.86
C LYS A 26 -5.06 12.30 -1.63
N ARG A 27 -4.95 13.62 -1.44
CA ARG A 27 -5.59 14.32 -0.31
C ARG A 27 -7.11 14.24 -0.35
N GLN A 28 -7.73 14.41 -1.51
CA GLN A 28 -9.18 14.28 -1.65
C GLN A 28 -9.66 12.87 -1.32
N ALA A 29 -8.98 11.85 -1.84
CA ALA A 29 -9.29 10.46 -1.52
C ALA A 29 -9.13 10.14 -0.02
N LEU A 30 -8.08 10.65 0.63
CA LEU A 30 -7.90 10.53 2.07
C LEU A 30 -9.03 11.20 2.86
N GLN A 31 -9.53 12.37 2.42
CA GLN A 31 -10.66 13.04 3.07
C GLN A 31 -11.94 12.20 3.00
N ILE A 32 -12.20 11.58 1.85
CA ILE A 32 -13.36 10.68 1.69
C ILE A 32 -13.25 9.48 2.63
N VAL A 33 -12.08 8.83 2.67
CA VAL A 33 -11.85 7.68 3.55
C VAL A 33 -11.96 8.06 5.01
N GLU A 34 -11.45 9.22 5.41
CA GLU A 34 -11.57 9.71 6.78
C GLU A 34 -13.03 10.00 7.17
N SER A 35 -13.82 10.56 6.25
CA SER A 35 -15.26 10.76 6.46
C SER A 35 -16.01 9.43 6.65
N VAL A 36 -15.66 8.40 5.85
CA VAL A 36 -16.23 7.05 6.01
C VAL A 36 -15.78 6.41 7.33
N ARG A 37 -14.51 6.59 7.71
CA ARG A 37 -13.98 6.11 9.00
C ARG A 37 -14.72 6.72 10.17
N GLN A 38 -14.93 8.04 10.15
CA GLN A 38 -15.68 8.75 11.18
C GLN A 38 -17.14 8.25 11.27
N ALA A 39 -17.82 8.12 10.14
CA ALA A 39 -19.18 7.59 10.10
C ALA A 39 -19.27 6.16 10.64
N LEU A 40 -18.27 5.32 10.37
CA LEU A 40 -18.19 3.97 10.94
C LEU A 40 -17.97 4.00 12.45
N GLU A 41 -17.09 4.88 12.94
CA GLU A 41 -16.86 5.06 14.38
C GLU A 41 -18.14 5.51 15.11
N ASP A 42 -18.86 6.49 14.56
CA ASP A 42 -20.13 6.95 15.11
C ASP A 42 -21.17 5.81 15.12
N ARG A 43 -21.24 5.05 14.04
CA ARG A 43 -22.12 3.87 13.95
C ARG A 43 -21.79 2.81 15.00
N LEU A 44 -20.51 2.52 15.23
CA LEU A 44 -20.08 1.57 16.26
C LEU A 44 -20.49 1.97 17.69
N ARG A 45 -20.65 3.28 17.95
CA ARG A 45 -21.13 3.81 19.22
C ARG A 45 -22.62 3.56 19.47
N GLU A 46 -23.40 3.50 18.40
CA GLU A 46 -24.87 3.52 18.44
C GLU A 46 -25.53 2.18 18.09
N VAL A 47 -24.77 1.19 17.56
CA VAL A 47 -25.37 -0.06 17.07
C VAL A 47 -26.01 -0.88 18.21
N ASP A 48 -27.25 -1.31 18.01
CA ASP A 48 -28.10 -1.96 19.03
C ASP A 48 -27.69 -3.42 19.30
N TRP A 49 -27.21 -4.13 18.27
CA TRP A 49 -26.82 -5.55 18.40
C TRP A 49 -25.56 -5.76 19.24
N MET A 50 -24.76 -4.72 19.44
CA MET A 50 -23.57 -4.77 20.28
C MET A 50 -23.97 -4.44 21.75
N THR A 51 -24.45 -5.42 22.45
CA THR A 51 -25.05 -5.25 23.79
C THR A 51 -24.03 -5.14 24.93
N SER A 52 -22.76 -5.51 24.69
CA SER A 52 -21.69 -5.43 25.69
C SER A 52 -20.86 -4.16 25.50
N ASP A 53 -20.77 -3.35 26.55
CA ASP A 53 -19.92 -2.14 26.57
C ASP A 53 -18.44 -2.50 26.36
N ALA A 54 -17.94 -3.58 26.96
CA ALA A 54 -16.58 -4.05 26.77
C ALA A 54 -16.29 -4.42 25.31
N THR A 55 -17.25 -5.04 24.60
CA THR A 55 -17.12 -5.36 23.17
C THR A 55 -17.08 -4.07 22.34
N ARG A 56 -17.91 -3.08 22.68
CA ARG A 56 -17.94 -1.77 22.03
C ARG A 56 -16.62 -1.03 22.20
N GLU A 57 -16.07 -1.02 23.40
CA GLU A 57 -14.77 -0.40 23.71
C GLU A 57 -13.62 -1.05 22.88
N GLU A 58 -13.57 -2.37 22.82
CA GLU A 58 -12.56 -3.07 22.02
C GLU A 58 -12.74 -2.82 20.51
N ALA A 59 -13.98 -2.69 20.01
CA ALA A 59 -14.24 -2.33 18.62
C ALA A 59 -13.75 -0.90 18.31
N LEU A 60 -14.03 0.06 19.18
CA LEU A 60 -13.55 1.44 19.04
C LEU A 60 -12.02 1.53 19.16
N LYS A 61 -11.41 0.76 20.06
CA LYS A 61 -9.97 0.66 20.18
C LYS A 61 -9.31 0.03 18.94
N LYS A 62 -9.94 -0.98 18.33
CA LYS A 62 -9.49 -1.51 17.03
C LYS A 62 -9.59 -0.43 15.96
N MET A 63 -10.68 0.33 15.94
CA MET A 63 -10.90 1.43 14.99
C MET A 63 -9.87 2.55 15.14
N SER A 64 -9.51 2.93 16.36
CA SER A 64 -8.48 3.96 16.61
C SER A 64 -7.09 3.56 16.11
N ARG A 65 -6.82 2.26 15.98
CA ARG A 65 -5.57 1.70 15.46
C ARG A 65 -5.62 1.35 13.98
N PHE A 66 -6.74 1.66 13.33
CA PHE A 66 -6.96 1.37 11.94
C PHE A 66 -6.08 2.26 11.05
N ARG A 67 -5.30 1.65 10.18
CA ARG A 67 -4.40 2.35 9.26
C ARG A 67 -5.01 2.43 7.86
N VAL A 68 -4.71 3.54 7.21
CA VAL A 68 -5.22 3.83 5.85
C VAL A 68 -4.03 4.14 4.95
N LYS A 69 -3.95 3.44 3.82
CA LYS A 69 -2.98 3.69 2.75
C LYS A 69 -3.74 3.98 1.45
N ILE A 70 -3.50 5.15 0.86
CA ILE A 70 -4.22 5.60 -0.33
C ILE A 70 -3.24 5.99 -1.43
N GLY A 71 -3.46 5.41 -2.62
CA GLY A 71 -2.81 5.77 -3.87
C GLY A 71 -1.39 5.25 -4.00
N TYR A 72 -0.43 5.81 -3.28
CA TYR A 72 0.99 5.47 -3.41
C TYR A 72 1.77 5.70 -2.12
N PRO A 73 2.93 5.02 -1.94
CA PRO A 73 3.78 5.15 -0.76
C PRO A 73 4.44 6.54 -0.68
N ASP A 74 4.63 7.03 0.54
CA ASP A 74 5.41 8.27 0.75
C ASP A 74 6.91 8.01 0.54
N LYS A 75 7.38 6.79 0.83
CA LYS A 75 8.74 6.35 0.58
C LYS A 75 8.76 5.23 -0.45
N TRP A 76 9.33 5.50 -1.61
CA TRP A 76 9.49 4.54 -2.70
C TRP A 76 10.66 3.58 -2.47
N ILE A 77 10.59 2.39 -3.08
CA ILE A 77 11.70 1.44 -3.09
C ILE A 77 12.92 2.10 -3.76
N ASP A 78 14.07 1.98 -3.10
CA ASP A 78 15.34 2.42 -3.68
C ASP A 78 15.93 1.32 -4.56
N TYR A 79 15.95 1.57 -5.86
CA TYR A 79 16.51 0.67 -6.88
C TYR A 79 17.95 0.99 -7.26
N THR A 80 18.66 1.87 -6.55
CA THR A 80 20.03 2.30 -6.92
C THR A 80 21.04 1.16 -6.93
N SER A 81 20.81 0.10 -6.16
CA SER A 81 21.64 -1.09 -6.15
C SER A 81 21.35 -2.08 -7.30
N LEU A 82 20.22 -1.93 -7.99
CA LEU A 82 19.88 -2.72 -9.18
C LEU A 82 20.61 -2.15 -10.40
N LYS A 83 21.71 -2.81 -10.81
CA LYS A 83 22.52 -2.41 -11.97
C LYS A 83 22.08 -3.17 -13.21
N ILE A 84 21.48 -2.46 -14.15
CA ILE A 84 21.10 -2.95 -15.48
C ILE A 84 21.95 -2.18 -16.48
N GLU A 85 22.70 -2.90 -17.32
CA GLU A 85 23.58 -2.32 -18.33
C GLU A 85 22.91 -2.40 -19.72
N GLU A 86 23.35 -1.55 -20.65
CA GLU A 86 22.75 -1.48 -21.99
C GLU A 86 22.91 -2.77 -22.80
N ASP A 87 23.98 -3.54 -22.55
CA ASP A 87 24.28 -4.80 -23.20
C ASP A 87 23.72 -6.03 -22.48
N ASP A 88 23.01 -5.84 -21.37
CA ASP A 88 22.35 -6.94 -20.66
C ASP A 88 21.32 -7.64 -21.55
N SER A 89 21.44 -8.96 -21.66
CA SER A 89 20.36 -9.75 -22.25
C SER A 89 19.10 -9.70 -21.39
N PHE A 90 17.93 -9.91 -21.99
CA PHE A 90 16.67 -9.98 -21.24
C PHE A 90 16.74 -10.95 -20.06
N LEU A 91 17.36 -12.12 -20.25
CA LEU A 91 17.52 -13.10 -19.18
C LEU A 91 18.41 -12.58 -18.05
N SER A 92 19.51 -11.87 -18.37
CA SER A 92 20.36 -11.22 -17.38
C SER A 92 19.58 -10.20 -16.56
N MET A 93 18.78 -9.33 -17.21
CA MET A 93 17.92 -8.36 -16.52
C MET A 93 16.93 -9.04 -15.57
N VAL A 94 16.32 -10.16 -16.01
CA VAL A 94 15.40 -10.95 -15.18
C VAL A 94 16.09 -11.47 -13.93
N PHE A 95 17.27 -12.06 -14.07
CA PHE A 95 18.04 -12.57 -12.94
C PHE A 95 18.45 -11.45 -11.97
N LYS A 96 18.97 -10.34 -12.48
CA LYS A 96 19.36 -9.19 -11.67
C LYS A 96 18.19 -8.66 -10.84
N ALA A 97 17.01 -8.51 -11.45
CA ALA A 97 15.80 -8.08 -10.76
C ALA A 97 15.36 -9.09 -9.67
N LYS A 98 15.39 -10.38 -9.97
CA LYS A 98 15.05 -11.43 -8.99
C LYS A 98 16.03 -11.50 -7.82
N VAL A 99 17.31 -11.33 -8.07
CA VAL A 99 18.33 -11.25 -7.02
C VAL A 99 18.09 -10.03 -6.14
N PHE A 100 17.80 -8.88 -6.75
CA PHE A 100 17.49 -7.66 -6.01
C PHE A 100 16.28 -7.84 -5.08
N ASP A 101 15.16 -8.39 -5.58
CA ASP A 101 13.98 -8.68 -4.78
C ASP A 101 14.30 -9.65 -3.64
N HIS A 102 14.99 -10.75 -3.96
CA HIS A 102 15.38 -11.76 -2.97
C HIS A 102 16.25 -11.18 -1.84
N MET A 103 17.23 -10.34 -2.18
CA MET A 103 18.09 -9.71 -1.17
C MET A 103 17.30 -8.77 -0.26
N ARG A 104 16.29 -8.08 -0.78
CA ARG A 104 15.37 -7.28 0.03
C ARG A 104 14.54 -8.14 0.98
N ASP A 105 13.96 -9.24 0.47
CA ASP A 105 13.19 -10.17 1.31
C ASP A 105 14.06 -10.78 2.42
N VAL A 106 15.30 -11.16 2.12
CA VAL A 106 16.25 -11.67 3.13
C VAL A 106 16.56 -10.60 4.18
N ALA A 107 16.75 -9.35 3.78
CA ALA A 107 16.99 -8.27 4.72
C ALA A 107 15.80 -8.01 5.67
N GLU A 108 14.58 -8.23 5.19
CA GLU A 108 13.36 -8.09 6.00
C GLU A 108 13.18 -9.23 7.02
N MET A 109 13.75 -10.43 6.80
CA MET A 109 13.55 -11.60 7.67
C MET A 109 13.95 -11.38 9.13
N ASN A 110 14.97 -10.54 9.37
CA ASN A 110 15.47 -10.24 10.72
C ASN A 110 15.14 -8.80 11.17
N ALA A 111 14.36 -8.07 10.39
CA ALA A 111 13.96 -6.71 10.71
C ALA A 111 12.57 -6.70 11.42
N PRO A 112 12.28 -5.67 12.21
CA PRO A 112 10.91 -5.43 12.67
C PRO A 112 9.96 -5.28 11.49
N THR A 113 8.69 -5.67 11.69
CA THR A 113 7.66 -5.54 10.66
C THR A 113 7.58 -4.11 10.11
N ASP A 114 7.89 -3.95 8.83
CA ASP A 114 7.74 -2.67 8.15
C ASP A 114 6.25 -2.40 7.89
N ARG A 115 5.70 -1.48 8.65
CA ARG A 115 4.30 -1.06 8.50
C ARG A 115 4.07 -0.11 7.34
N GLU A 116 5.12 0.39 6.70
CA GLU A 116 5.02 1.26 5.52
C GLU A 116 5.08 0.45 4.21
N LYS A 117 5.40 -0.85 4.28
CA LYS A 117 5.41 -1.75 3.12
C LYS A 117 4.03 -1.82 2.46
N TRP A 118 3.99 -1.59 1.15
CA TRP A 118 2.80 -1.74 0.33
C TRP A 118 2.73 -3.13 -0.30
N PHE A 119 1.52 -3.68 -0.43
CA PHE A 119 1.30 -5.03 -0.96
C PHE A 119 0.87 -5.05 -2.42
N MET A 120 0.70 -3.87 -3.01
CA MET A 120 0.33 -3.69 -4.42
C MET A 120 0.99 -2.44 -4.94
N THR A 121 1.22 -2.41 -6.25
CA THR A 121 1.76 -1.24 -6.94
C THR A 121 0.67 -0.20 -7.19
N PRO A 122 0.99 1.09 -7.25
CA PRO A 122 0.00 2.18 -7.36
C PRO A 122 -0.92 2.10 -8.58
N GLN A 123 -0.43 1.55 -9.70
CA GLN A 123 -1.21 1.36 -10.93
C GLN A 123 -2.15 0.15 -10.88
N THR A 124 -2.11 -0.65 -9.82
CA THR A 124 -3.01 -1.80 -9.65
C THR A 124 -4.41 -1.31 -9.29
N ILE A 125 -5.41 -1.72 -10.05
CA ILE A 125 -6.81 -1.40 -9.78
C ILE A 125 -7.35 -2.38 -8.75
N ASN A 126 -7.13 -2.12 -7.47
CA ASN A 126 -7.57 -2.99 -6.38
C ASN A 126 -7.55 -2.29 -5.03
N ALA A 127 -8.08 -2.97 -4.03
CA ALA A 127 -8.00 -2.61 -2.62
C ALA A 127 -7.78 -3.86 -1.78
N TYR A 128 -7.16 -3.73 -0.61
CA TYR A 128 -6.98 -4.84 0.32
C TYR A 128 -7.26 -4.41 1.75
N TYR A 129 -7.61 -5.38 2.59
CA TYR A 129 -7.53 -5.25 4.04
C TYR A 129 -6.56 -6.29 4.59
N HIS A 130 -5.59 -5.84 5.38
CA HIS A 130 -4.60 -6.71 6.03
C HIS A 130 -4.92 -6.85 7.52
N PRO A 131 -5.50 -7.96 7.98
CA PRO A 131 -6.02 -8.11 9.35
C PRO A 131 -4.93 -8.03 10.42
N SER A 132 -3.74 -8.60 10.17
CA SER A 132 -2.63 -8.55 11.14
C SER A 132 -2.03 -7.16 11.32
N LEU A 133 -2.13 -6.29 10.33
CA LEU A 133 -1.69 -4.89 10.39
C LEU A 133 -2.83 -3.94 10.76
N ASN A 134 -4.07 -4.42 10.74
CA ASN A 134 -5.29 -3.61 10.87
C ASN A 134 -5.28 -2.43 9.90
N GLU A 135 -5.05 -2.73 8.63
CA GLU A 135 -4.75 -1.77 7.58
C GLU A 135 -5.62 -1.99 6.35
N ILE A 136 -6.13 -0.90 5.77
CA ILE A 136 -6.69 -0.90 4.42
C ILE A 136 -5.71 -0.20 3.47
N GLY A 137 -5.49 -0.81 2.31
CA GLY A 137 -4.80 -0.19 1.19
C GLY A 137 -5.74 -0.07 0.01
N THR A 138 -5.87 1.14 -0.52
CA THR A 138 -6.72 1.41 -1.68
C THR A 138 -5.93 2.16 -2.73
N LEU A 139 -5.86 1.56 -3.92
CA LEU A 139 -5.10 2.06 -5.04
C LEU A 139 -6.08 2.68 -6.05
N PHE A 140 -6.47 3.92 -5.78
CA PHE A 140 -7.33 4.71 -6.67
C PHE A 140 -6.48 5.51 -7.65
N CYS A 141 -5.84 4.83 -8.59
CA CYS A 141 -5.26 5.54 -9.72
C CYS A 141 -6.28 5.68 -10.87
N PHE A 142 -7.57 5.83 -10.57
CA PHE A 142 -8.54 6.32 -11.52
C PHE A 142 -8.53 7.84 -11.46
N GLY A 143 -8.26 8.47 -12.59
CA GLY A 143 -8.55 9.89 -12.75
C GLY A 143 -10.05 10.12 -12.46
N LEU A 144 -10.31 10.90 -11.41
CA LEU A 144 -11.60 11.54 -11.21
C LEU A 144 -11.78 12.64 -12.23
#